data_b5131f763dd58216f0be624e28e111b3
#
_entry.id   b5131f763dd58216f0be624e28e111b3
#
_cell.length_a   1.000
_cell.length_b   1.000
_cell.length_c   1.000
_cell.angle_alpha   90.00
_cell.angle_beta   90.00
_cell.angle_gamma   90.00
#
_symmetry.space_group_name_H-M   'P 1'
#
loop_
_entity.id
_entity.type
_entity.pdbx_description
1 polymer ?
#
loop_
_entity_poly.entity_id
_entity_poly.type
_entity_poly.pdbx_seq_one_letter_code
_entity_poly.pdbx_strand_id
1 'polypeptide(L)'
;RDPNRDHEHGRIYRVTCVGRDLVKPAKMRGKPIEEVCQNFFAATDSTRYRARLELSGRKRDEITREVGSFAATLNPKNASAGRDEAQALLECLWVFEEQRLPNVELLAKVVQADEPRVRAAAIRTLGHFREINSQINGWKSILEAASRDESALVRAEALKAAVAFEDIASAEVIFEVATRSTDPELDVVLKYAKSRINADTLVREMMATGKPLSKAAMAYSLLNASVADLLKLDRSEAVYEAILSRQNIPASAMRESLNGLAGIQKVKPLSLALNLIESRDAAGQVSGSDGLLQLLVEQPATDLKKARDRIENLALNGKEAELRQL
;
A
#
# COMPACT_ATOMS: atom_id res chain seq x y z
N ARG A 1 -41.71 -13.18 16.98
CA ARG A 1 -42.17 -13.24 15.57
C ARG A 1 -43.27 -12.18 15.41
N ASP A 2 -43.20 -11.37 14.36
CA ASP A 2 -44.21 -10.36 14.08
C ASP A 2 -45.51 -11.06 13.62
N PRO A 3 -46.62 -10.92 14.37
CA PRO A 3 -47.88 -11.57 14.04
C PRO A 3 -48.50 -11.03 12.75
N ASN A 4 -48.11 -9.86 12.28
CA ASN A 4 -48.59 -9.24 11.04
C ASN A 4 -47.81 -9.67 9.79
N ARG A 5 -46.82 -10.52 9.97
CA ARG A 5 -46.01 -11.01 8.84
C ARG A 5 -46.74 -12.14 8.14
N ASP A 6 -46.84 -12.03 6.82
CA ASP A 6 -47.30 -13.14 5.98
C ASP A 6 -46.28 -14.30 6.05
N HIS A 7 -46.74 -15.45 6.48
CA HIS A 7 -45.93 -16.66 6.67
C HIS A 7 -46.09 -17.68 5.54
N GLU A 8 -47.04 -17.44 4.62
CA GLU A 8 -47.38 -18.38 3.56
C GLU A 8 -46.87 -17.97 2.18
N HIS A 9 -46.68 -16.66 1.94
CA HIS A 9 -46.26 -16.13 0.64
C HIS A 9 -44.96 -15.39 0.74
N GLY A 10 -44.04 -15.70 -0.19
CA GLY A 10 -42.86 -14.90 -0.46
C GLY A 10 -43.22 -13.63 -1.27
N ARG A 11 -42.59 -12.51 -0.94
CA ARG A 11 -42.81 -11.24 -1.65
C ARG A 11 -41.48 -10.71 -2.21
N ILE A 12 -41.54 -10.31 -3.47
CA ILE A 12 -40.41 -9.59 -4.12
C ILE A 12 -40.84 -8.14 -4.30
N TYR A 13 -40.12 -7.22 -3.67
CA TYR A 13 -40.37 -5.79 -3.79
C TYR A 13 -39.38 -5.19 -4.78
N ARG A 14 -39.88 -4.27 -5.62
CA ARG A 14 -39.07 -3.45 -6.49
C ARG A 14 -39.13 -2.01 -5.98
N VAL A 15 -37.96 -1.47 -5.61
CA VAL A 15 -37.83 -0.06 -5.28
C VAL A 15 -37.45 0.70 -6.55
N THR A 16 -38.22 1.72 -6.89
CA THR A 16 -38.00 2.57 -8.07
C THR A 16 -38.04 4.04 -7.67
N CYS A 17 -37.25 4.87 -8.37
CA CYS A 17 -37.31 6.32 -8.19
C CYS A 17 -38.40 6.88 -9.09
N VAL A 18 -39.32 7.68 -8.52
CA VAL A 18 -40.38 8.33 -9.28
C VAL A 18 -39.77 9.34 -10.26
N GLY A 19 -40.24 9.31 -11.52
CA GLY A 19 -39.75 10.20 -12.57
C GLY A 19 -38.43 9.79 -13.22
N ARG A 20 -37.90 8.59 -12.87
CA ARG A 20 -36.70 8.04 -13.49
C ARG A 20 -37.02 6.76 -14.26
N ASP A 21 -36.62 6.72 -15.52
CA ASP A 21 -36.82 5.51 -16.34
C ASP A 21 -36.06 4.32 -15.76
N LEU A 22 -36.65 3.14 -15.93
CA LEU A 22 -36.02 1.88 -15.55
C LEU A 22 -34.90 1.54 -16.51
N VAL A 23 -33.76 1.14 -15.94
CA VAL A 23 -32.64 0.64 -16.76
C VAL A 23 -33.08 -0.60 -17.54
N LYS A 24 -32.98 -0.55 -18.86
CA LYS A 24 -33.27 -1.69 -19.72
C LYS A 24 -32.12 -2.70 -19.62
N PRO A 25 -32.40 -3.98 -19.37
CA PRO A 25 -31.35 -5.00 -19.35
C PRO A 25 -30.66 -5.12 -20.70
N ALA A 26 -29.33 -5.08 -20.70
CA ALA A 26 -28.57 -5.34 -21.93
C ALA A 26 -28.78 -6.80 -22.40
N LYS A 27 -29.01 -6.99 -23.70
CA LYS A 27 -29.12 -8.31 -24.30
C LYS A 27 -27.74 -8.78 -24.72
N MET A 28 -27.19 -9.77 -24.03
CA MET A 28 -25.79 -10.24 -24.21
C MET A 28 -25.73 -11.68 -24.75
N ARG A 29 -26.72 -12.50 -24.43
CA ARG A 29 -26.74 -13.93 -24.77
C ARG A 29 -26.54 -14.16 -26.26
N GLY A 30 -25.51 -14.94 -26.61
CA GLY A 30 -25.19 -15.32 -27.98
C GLY A 30 -24.57 -14.21 -28.83
N LYS A 31 -24.30 -13.03 -28.25
CA LYS A 31 -23.62 -11.93 -28.93
C LYS A 31 -22.13 -12.21 -29.13
N PRO A 32 -21.46 -11.62 -30.14
CA PRO A 32 -20.02 -11.64 -30.28
C PRO A 32 -19.33 -11.16 -28.97
N ILE A 33 -18.18 -11.72 -28.67
CA ILE A 33 -17.43 -11.39 -27.41
C ILE A 33 -17.13 -9.91 -27.33
N GLU A 34 -16.70 -9.28 -28.42
CA GLU A 34 -16.43 -7.85 -28.48
C GLU A 34 -17.67 -7.01 -28.11
N GLU A 35 -18.87 -7.40 -28.60
CA GLU A 35 -20.12 -6.72 -28.28
C GLU A 35 -20.50 -6.90 -26.81
N VAL A 36 -20.21 -8.06 -26.22
CA VAL A 36 -20.39 -8.30 -24.78
C VAL A 36 -19.43 -7.44 -23.96
N CYS A 37 -18.15 -7.33 -24.38
CA CYS A 37 -17.13 -6.53 -23.69
C CYS A 37 -17.48 -5.02 -23.65
N GLN A 38 -18.25 -4.49 -24.63
CA GLN A 38 -18.71 -3.10 -24.59
C GLN A 38 -19.56 -2.80 -23.32
N ASN A 39 -20.17 -3.82 -22.71
CA ASN A 39 -20.92 -3.65 -21.46
C ASN A 39 -20.01 -3.45 -20.24
N PHE A 40 -18.71 -3.59 -20.35
CA PHE A 40 -17.75 -3.26 -19.28
C PHE A 40 -17.68 -1.75 -19.02
N PHE A 41 -18.12 -0.92 -19.96
CA PHE A 41 -18.27 0.52 -19.76
C PHE A 41 -19.61 0.91 -19.10
N ALA A 42 -20.50 -0.05 -18.80
CA ALA A 42 -21.79 0.26 -18.20
C ALA A 42 -21.59 0.86 -16.79
N ALA A 43 -22.34 1.91 -16.50
CA ALA A 43 -22.32 2.57 -15.18
C ALA A 43 -22.79 1.64 -14.04
N THR A 44 -23.66 0.66 -14.36
CA THR A 44 -24.20 -0.28 -13.37
C THR A 44 -23.33 -1.51 -13.26
N ASP A 45 -22.94 -1.82 -12.03
CA ASP A 45 -22.15 -3.00 -11.70
C ASP A 45 -22.81 -4.32 -12.11
N SER A 46 -24.14 -4.41 -11.94
CA SER A 46 -24.92 -5.58 -12.36
C SER A 46 -24.84 -5.85 -13.86
N THR A 47 -24.68 -4.83 -14.70
CA THR A 47 -24.52 -5.01 -16.15
C THR A 47 -23.14 -5.57 -16.46
N ARG A 48 -22.08 -5.02 -15.85
CA ARG A 48 -20.70 -5.52 -15.98
C ARG A 48 -20.57 -6.96 -15.51
N TYR A 49 -21.13 -7.27 -14.34
CA TYR A 49 -21.16 -8.63 -13.80
C TYR A 49 -21.85 -9.63 -14.74
N ARG A 50 -23.01 -9.25 -15.31
CA ARG A 50 -23.72 -10.10 -16.29
C ARG A 50 -22.92 -10.30 -17.56
N ALA A 51 -22.14 -9.33 -18.00
CA ALA A 51 -21.24 -9.50 -19.12
C ALA A 51 -20.16 -10.56 -18.83
N ARG A 52 -19.55 -10.53 -17.64
CA ARG A 52 -18.62 -11.58 -17.21
C ARG A 52 -19.29 -12.96 -17.18
N LEU A 53 -20.50 -13.07 -16.60
CA LEU A 53 -21.24 -14.33 -16.59
C LEU A 53 -21.54 -14.87 -18.01
N GLU A 54 -21.86 -14.02 -18.97
CA GLU A 54 -22.02 -14.45 -20.36
C GLU A 54 -20.71 -14.96 -20.94
N LEU A 55 -19.59 -14.31 -20.62
CA LEU A 55 -18.25 -14.69 -21.09
C LEU A 55 -17.73 -15.95 -20.40
N SER A 56 -18.12 -16.23 -19.16
CA SER A 56 -17.67 -17.43 -18.43
C SER A 56 -18.08 -18.74 -19.12
N GLY A 57 -19.16 -18.72 -19.91
CA GLY A 57 -19.62 -19.85 -20.71
C GLY A 57 -18.94 -20.01 -22.07
N ARG A 58 -17.99 -19.13 -22.44
CA ARG A 58 -17.28 -19.18 -23.74
C ARG A 58 -16.04 -20.03 -23.67
N LYS A 59 -15.50 -20.43 -24.81
CA LYS A 59 -14.27 -21.23 -24.87
C LYS A 59 -13.05 -20.39 -24.46
N ARG A 60 -12.11 -21.02 -23.76
CA ARG A 60 -10.91 -20.35 -23.25
C ARG A 60 -10.04 -19.70 -24.31
N ASP A 61 -9.89 -20.36 -25.47
CA ASP A 61 -9.14 -19.84 -26.61
C ASP A 61 -9.79 -18.61 -27.24
N GLU A 62 -11.13 -18.60 -27.34
CA GLU A 62 -11.89 -17.42 -27.78
C GLU A 62 -11.72 -16.27 -26.78
N ILE A 63 -11.82 -16.53 -25.48
CA ILE A 63 -11.59 -15.52 -24.42
C ILE A 63 -10.17 -14.96 -24.51
N THR A 64 -9.17 -15.83 -24.58
CA THR A 64 -7.77 -15.39 -24.66
C THR A 64 -7.54 -14.47 -25.86
N ARG A 65 -8.10 -14.81 -27.01
CA ARG A 65 -7.93 -14.03 -28.23
C ARG A 65 -8.75 -12.74 -28.21
N GLU A 66 -10.06 -12.82 -27.98
CA GLU A 66 -10.96 -11.69 -28.20
C GLU A 66 -11.03 -10.73 -27.03
N VAL A 67 -11.11 -11.23 -25.79
CA VAL A 67 -11.02 -10.37 -24.60
C VAL A 67 -9.61 -9.78 -24.47
N GLY A 68 -8.57 -10.55 -24.79
CA GLY A 68 -7.19 -10.07 -24.84
C GLY A 68 -7.02 -8.94 -25.88
N SER A 69 -7.54 -9.12 -27.09
CA SER A 69 -7.53 -8.08 -28.14
C SER A 69 -8.30 -6.82 -27.70
N PHE A 70 -9.47 -6.98 -27.11
CA PHE A 70 -10.24 -5.86 -26.57
C PHE A 70 -9.45 -5.12 -25.46
N ALA A 71 -8.90 -5.83 -24.49
CA ALA A 71 -8.09 -5.24 -23.43
C ALA A 71 -6.84 -4.52 -23.97
N ALA A 72 -6.25 -4.99 -25.07
CA ALA A 72 -5.08 -4.36 -25.68
C ALA A 72 -5.38 -2.94 -26.19
N THR A 73 -6.61 -2.67 -26.65
CA THR A 73 -7.02 -1.35 -27.15
C THR A 73 -7.24 -0.29 -26.06
N LEU A 74 -7.40 -0.71 -24.81
CA LEU A 74 -7.74 0.17 -23.69
C LEU A 74 -6.50 0.76 -23.02
N ASN A 75 -6.64 1.95 -22.40
CA ASN A 75 -5.59 2.62 -21.64
C ASN A 75 -6.04 2.77 -20.16
N PRO A 76 -5.30 2.26 -19.16
CA PRO A 76 -5.68 2.32 -17.74
C PRO A 76 -5.75 3.76 -17.17
N LYS A 77 -5.25 4.76 -17.90
CA LYS A 77 -5.29 6.18 -17.50
C LYS A 77 -6.40 6.98 -18.17
N ASN A 78 -7.19 6.34 -19.05
CA ASN A 78 -8.31 7.00 -19.69
C ASN A 78 -9.59 6.82 -18.88
N ALA A 79 -10.05 7.93 -18.27
CA ALA A 79 -11.36 8.01 -17.65
C ALA A 79 -12.11 9.21 -18.26
N SER A 80 -13.06 8.95 -19.13
CA SER A 80 -13.99 9.94 -19.66
C SER A 80 -15.41 9.62 -19.23
N ALA A 81 -16.30 10.62 -19.27
CA ALA A 81 -17.69 10.43 -18.88
C ALA A 81 -18.35 9.30 -19.67
N GLY A 82 -18.77 8.24 -18.98
CA GLY A 82 -19.40 7.06 -19.56
C GLY A 82 -18.43 6.06 -20.22
N ARG A 83 -17.10 6.30 -20.14
CA ARG A 83 -16.09 5.37 -20.67
C ARG A 83 -14.89 5.31 -19.73
N ASP A 84 -14.99 4.48 -18.69
CA ASP A 84 -13.90 4.19 -17.77
C ASP A 84 -13.12 2.97 -18.28
N GLU A 85 -11.98 3.23 -18.93
CA GLU A 85 -11.15 2.17 -19.51
C GLU A 85 -10.37 1.39 -18.43
N ALA A 86 -10.06 2.02 -17.28
CA ALA A 86 -9.44 1.33 -16.16
C ALA A 86 -10.37 0.27 -15.57
N GLN A 87 -11.65 0.64 -15.34
CA GLN A 87 -12.66 -0.30 -14.89
C GLN A 87 -12.88 -1.42 -15.92
N ALA A 88 -12.98 -1.08 -17.22
CA ALA A 88 -13.16 -2.09 -18.28
C ALA A 88 -11.98 -3.06 -18.36
N LEU A 89 -10.74 -2.59 -18.19
CA LEU A 89 -9.56 -3.45 -18.09
C LEU A 89 -9.62 -4.39 -16.89
N LEU A 90 -10.09 -3.91 -15.74
CA LEU A 90 -10.29 -4.74 -14.54
C LEU A 90 -11.35 -5.81 -14.79
N GLU A 91 -12.45 -5.48 -15.46
CA GLU A 91 -13.47 -6.46 -15.84
C GLU A 91 -12.89 -7.54 -16.79
N CYS A 92 -12.04 -7.16 -17.75
CA CYS A 92 -11.30 -8.12 -18.57
C CYS A 92 -10.41 -9.04 -17.73
N LEU A 93 -9.67 -8.47 -16.74
CA LEU A 93 -8.81 -9.24 -15.86
C LEU A 93 -9.61 -10.27 -15.05
N TRP A 94 -10.80 -9.91 -14.57
CA TRP A 94 -11.70 -10.81 -13.86
C TRP A 94 -12.30 -11.89 -14.77
N VAL A 95 -12.49 -11.63 -16.06
CA VAL A 95 -12.86 -12.70 -17.01
C VAL A 95 -11.76 -13.75 -17.11
N PHE A 96 -10.49 -13.33 -17.17
CA PHE A 96 -9.34 -14.25 -17.15
C PHE A 96 -9.26 -15.03 -15.83
N GLU A 97 -9.53 -14.38 -14.72
CA GLU A 97 -9.57 -15.01 -13.39
C GLU A 97 -10.68 -16.09 -13.32
N GLU A 98 -11.91 -15.75 -13.70
CA GLU A 98 -13.04 -16.68 -13.71
C GLU A 98 -12.79 -17.90 -14.63
N GLN A 99 -12.11 -17.69 -15.75
CA GLN A 99 -11.68 -18.75 -16.66
C GLN A 99 -10.46 -19.55 -16.16
N ARG A 100 -9.88 -19.16 -15.01
CA ARG A 100 -8.64 -19.74 -14.46
C ARG A 100 -7.46 -19.67 -15.46
N LEU A 101 -7.32 -18.54 -16.11
CA LEU A 101 -6.29 -18.22 -17.12
C LEU A 101 -5.44 -17.03 -16.60
N PRO A 102 -4.41 -17.24 -15.76
CA PRO A 102 -3.56 -16.17 -15.26
C PRO A 102 -2.98 -15.34 -16.42
N ASN A 103 -3.25 -14.03 -16.40
CA ASN A 103 -2.72 -13.09 -17.39
C ASN A 103 -1.97 -11.96 -16.69
N VAL A 104 -0.67 -12.17 -16.47
CA VAL A 104 0.20 -11.22 -15.75
C VAL A 104 0.47 -9.95 -16.57
N GLU A 105 0.49 -10.03 -17.89
CA GLU A 105 0.67 -8.86 -18.76
C GLU A 105 -0.52 -7.90 -18.64
N LEU A 106 -1.73 -8.44 -18.70
CA LEU A 106 -2.93 -7.64 -18.49
C LEU A 106 -2.96 -7.06 -17.07
N LEU A 107 -2.61 -7.87 -16.06
CA LEU A 107 -2.52 -7.42 -14.67
C LEU A 107 -1.51 -6.27 -14.54
N ALA A 108 -0.31 -6.40 -15.13
CA ALA A 108 0.72 -5.34 -15.13
C ALA A 108 0.23 -4.04 -15.79
N LYS A 109 -0.68 -4.14 -16.76
CA LYS A 109 -1.35 -2.99 -17.37
C LYS A 109 -2.38 -2.36 -16.42
N VAL A 110 -3.22 -3.17 -15.77
CA VAL A 110 -4.30 -2.70 -14.87
C VAL A 110 -3.73 -1.98 -13.64
N VAL A 111 -2.61 -2.43 -13.09
CA VAL A 111 -1.98 -1.77 -11.93
C VAL A 111 -1.41 -0.39 -12.23
N GLN A 112 -1.40 0.04 -13.49
CA GLN A 112 -1.03 1.42 -13.88
C GLN A 112 -2.21 2.41 -13.83
N ALA A 113 -3.40 1.97 -13.43
CA ALA A 113 -4.58 2.82 -13.32
C ALA A 113 -4.37 3.94 -12.29
N ASP A 114 -4.93 5.12 -12.55
CA ASP A 114 -4.88 6.24 -11.60
C ASP A 114 -5.79 5.98 -10.38
N GLU A 115 -6.90 5.25 -10.58
CA GLU A 115 -7.84 4.90 -9.50
C GLU A 115 -7.27 3.80 -8.60
N PRO A 116 -7.01 4.07 -7.30
CA PRO A 116 -6.39 3.10 -6.40
C PRO A 116 -7.24 1.85 -6.14
N ARG A 117 -8.56 1.94 -6.25
CA ARG A 117 -9.45 0.78 -6.10
C ARG A 117 -9.25 -0.23 -7.24
N VAL A 118 -8.99 0.25 -8.45
CA VAL A 118 -8.67 -0.60 -9.61
C VAL A 118 -7.32 -1.28 -9.41
N ARG A 119 -6.29 -0.53 -8.97
CA ARG A 119 -4.97 -1.09 -8.66
C ARG A 119 -5.06 -2.16 -7.56
N ALA A 120 -5.77 -1.86 -6.47
CA ALA A 120 -5.95 -2.79 -5.36
C ALA A 120 -6.66 -4.08 -5.78
N ALA A 121 -7.73 -3.98 -6.59
CA ALA A 121 -8.44 -5.13 -7.10
C ALA A 121 -7.56 -5.99 -8.01
N ALA A 122 -6.71 -5.38 -8.85
CA ALA A 122 -5.74 -6.11 -9.67
C ALA A 122 -4.72 -6.86 -8.82
N ILE A 123 -4.19 -6.23 -7.75
CA ILE A 123 -3.26 -6.90 -6.82
C ILE A 123 -3.93 -8.08 -6.09
N ARG A 124 -5.21 -7.94 -5.72
CA ARG A 124 -5.98 -9.08 -5.17
C ARG A 124 -6.06 -10.23 -6.15
N THR A 125 -6.35 -9.95 -7.42
CA THR A 125 -6.38 -10.96 -8.49
C THR A 125 -5.02 -11.65 -8.66
N LEU A 126 -3.90 -10.96 -8.42
CA LEU A 126 -2.59 -11.58 -8.44
C LEU A 126 -2.45 -12.69 -7.38
N GLY A 127 -2.96 -12.47 -6.17
CA GLY A 127 -3.01 -13.50 -5.13
C GLY A 127 -3.81 -14.73 -5.58
N HIS A 128 -4.97 -14.53 -6.20
CA HIS A 128 -5.78 -15.62 -6.75
C HIS A 128 -5.10 -16.33 -7.94
N PHE A 129 -4.37 -15.62 -8.77
CA PHE A 129 -3.57 -16.24 -9.84
C PHE A 129 -2.50 -17.18 -9.30
N ARG A 130 -1.92 -16.87 -8.15
CA ARG A 130 -0.98 -17.75 -7.46
C ARG A 130 -1.63 -19.09 -7.07
N GLU A 131 -2.87 -19.07 -6.59
CA GLU A 131 -3.64 -20.26 -6.26
C GLU A 131 -3.95 -21.12 -7.49
N ILE A 132 -4.14 -20.47 -8.66
CA ILE A 132 -4.40 -21.17 -9.93
C ILE A 132 -3.14 -21.80 -10.50
N ASN A 133 -2.01 -21.08 -10.43
CA ASN A 133 -0.72 -21.50 -10.96
C ASN A 133 0.41 -21.16 -9.99
N SER A 134 0.96 -22.16 -9.33
CA SER A 134 2.05 -21.99 -8.36
C SER A 134 3.36 -21.47 -8.98
N GLN A 135 3.52 -21.54 -10.30
CA GLN A 135 4.71 -21.11 -11.02
C GLN A 135 4.52 -19.85 -11.86
N ILE A 136 3.57 -19.00 -11.44
CA ILE A 136 3.35 -17.72 -12.12
C ILE A 136 4.63 -16.85 -12.07
N ASN A 137 4.99 -16.27 -13.21
CA ASN A 137 6.17 -15.41 -13.33
C ASN A 137 5.78 -13.92 -13.36
N GLY A 138 6.76 -13.02 -13.14
CA GLY A 138 6.54 -11.56 -13.26
C GLY A 138 5.83 -10.88 -12.08
N TRP A 139 5.41 -11.63 -11.07
CA TRP A 139 4.68 -11.11 -9.93
C TRP A 139 5.51 -10.24 -8.98
N LYS A 140 6.82 -10.49 -8.88
CA LYS A 140 7.70 -9.83 -7.88
C LYS A 140 7.71 -8.32 -8.05
N SER A 141 8.02 -7.83 -9.24
CA SER A 141 8.07 -6.40 -9.54
C SER A 141 6.72 -5.71 -9.34
N ILE A 142 5.62 -6.42 -9.59
CA ILE A 142 4.26 -5.91 -9.35
C ILE A 142 4.01 -5.74 -7.86
N LEU A 143 4.33 -6.75 -7.04
CA LEU A 143 4.17 -6.65 -5.58
C LEU A 143 5.14 -5.65 -4.94
N GLU A 144 6.37 -5.56 -5.42
CA GLU A 144 7.33 -4.54 -4.98
C GLU A 144 6.81 -3.12 -5.25
N ALA A 145 6.25 -2.87 -6.44
CA ALA A 145 5.63 -1.59 -6.75
C ALA A 145 4.40 -1.33 -5.86
N ALA A 146 3.54 -2.32 -5.68
CA ALA A 146 2.33 -2.21 -4.86
C ALA A 146 2.63 -1.99 -3.37
N SER A 147 3.75 -2.53 -2.85
CA SER A 147 4.18 -2.29 -1.47
C SER A 147 4.56 -0.83 -1.21
N ARG A 148 4.91 -0.09 -2.27
CA ARG A 148 5.29 1.32 -2.24
C ARG A 148 4.18 2.26 -2.68
N ASP A 149 3.01 1.74 -3.03
CA ASP A 149 1.88 2.56 -3.48
C ASP A 149 1.49 3.60 -2.42
N GLU A 150 1.11 4.79 -2.86
CA GLU A 150 0.62 5.85 -1.98
C GLU A 150 -0.65 5.45 -1.23
N SER A 151 -1.51 4.65 -1.87
CA SER A 151 -2.76 4.17 -1.28
C SER A 151 -2.53 3.03 -0.29
N ALA A 152 -2.98 3.21 0.95
CA ALA A 152 -2.99 2.16 1.97
C ALA A 152 -3.79 0.92 1.53
N LEU A 153 -4.88 1.13 0.76
CA LEU A 153 -5.68 0.04 0.21
C LEU A 153 -4.87 -0.87 -0.72
N VAL A 154 -4.05 -0.28 -1.60
CA VAL A 154 -3.18 -1.05 -2.51
C VAL A 154 -2.12 -1.81 -1.72
N ARG A 155 -1.48 -1.16 -0.74
CA ARG A 155 -0.50 -1.81 0.15
C ARG A 155 -1.13 -2.95 0.96
N ALA A 156 -2.37 -2.82 1.40
CA ALA A 156 -3.10 -3.88 2.10
C ALA A 156 -3.31 -5.12 1.20
N GLU A 157 -3.69 -4.92 -0.05
CA GLU A 157 -3.84 -6.03 -1.00
C GLU A 157 -2.47 -6.64 -1.38
N ALA A 158 -1.39 -5.83 -1.43
CA ALA A 158 -0.03 -6.34 -1.63
C ALA A 158 0.40 -7.27 -0.49
N LEU A 159 0.10 -6.92 0.77
CA LEU A 159 0.36 -7.80 1.92
C LEU A 159 -0.41 -9.12 1.84
N LYS A 160 -1.69 -9.08 1.47
CA LYS A 160 -2.52 -10.28 1.32
C LYS A 160 -2.00 -11.18 0.20
N ALA A 161 -1.65 -10.59 -0.94
CA ALA A 161 -1.06 -11.33 -2.04
C ALA A 161 0.31 -11.93 -1.66
N ALA A 162 1.17 -11.16 -0.96
CA ALA A 162 2.46 -11.64 -0.48
C ALA A 162 2.34 -12.89 0.39
N VAL A 163 1.34 -12.96 1.27
CA VAL A 163 1.07 -14.16 2.09
C VAL A 163 0.77 -15.38 1.23
N ALA A 164 0.10 -15.22 0.07
CA ALA A 164 -0.19 -16.34 -0.82
C ALA A 164 1.06 -16.89 -1.53
N PHE A 165 2.11 -16.09 -1.67
CA PHE A 165 3.36 -16.54 -2.32
C PHE A 165 4.32 -17.27 -1.38
N GLU A 166 4.32 -16.97 -0.09
CA GLU A 166 5.06 -17.67 0.97
C GLU A 166 6.57 -17.87 0.69
N ASP A 167 7.23 -16.91 0.02
CA ASP A 167 8.66 -16.97 -0.26
C ASP A 167 9.43 -15.75 0.30
N ILE A 168 10.78 -15.78 0.23
CA ILE A 168 11.62 -14.68 0.73
C ILE A 168 11.31 -13.36 0.01
N ALA A 169 10.99 -13.41 -1.28
CA ALA A 169 10.65 -12.18 -2.01
C ALA A 169 9.32 -11.59 -1.55
N SER A 170 8.37 -12.43 -1.08
CA SER A 170 7.13 -11.94 -0.48
C SER A 170 7.34 -11.30 0.90
N ALA A 171 8.36 -11.73 1.64
CA ALA A 171 8.74 -11.08 2.90
C ALA A 171 9.21 -9.64 2.70
N GLU A 172 9.89 -9.33 1.58
CA GLU A 172 10.32 -7.98 1.24
C GLU A 172 9.14 -7.01 1.11
N VAL A 173 7.98 -7.46 0.64
CA VAL A 173 6.75 -6.68 0.59
C VAL A 173 6.32 -6.27 2.01
N ILE A 174 6.39 -7.19 2.96
CA ILE A 174 6.02 -6.92 4.36
C ILE A 174 7.01 -5.97 5.01
N PHE A 175 8.30 -6.15 4.78
CA PHE A 175 9.33 -5.25 5.28
C PHE A 175 9.14 -3.83 4.73
N GLU A 176 8.90 -3.69 3.44
CA GLU A 176 8.68 -2.38 2.80
C GLU A 176 7.44 -1.68 3.36
N VAL A 177 6.30 -2.36 3.48
CA VAL A 177 5.07 -1.76 4.02
C VAL A 177 5.23 -1.39 5.50
N ALA A 178 5.93 -2.22 6.30
CA ALA A 178 6.14 -1.96 7.73
C ALA A 178 6.99 -0.72 8.01
N THR A 179 7.79 -0.26 7.03
CA THR A 179 8.63 0.94 7.16
C THR A 179 7.94 2.22 6.70
N ARG A 180 6.67 2.14 6.27
CA ARG A 180 5.87 3.27 5.79
C ARG A 180 4.78 3.66 6.77
N SER A 181 4.20 4.84 6.57
CA SER A 181 3.02 5.25 7.33
C SER A 181 1.85 4.29 7.06
N THR A 182 1.17 3.91 8.13
CA THR A 182 0.02 3.03 8.11
C THR A 182 -1.22 3.75 8.64
N ASP A 183 -2.38 3.17 8.39
CA ASP A 183 -3.65 3.48 9.04
C ASP A 183 -4.13 2.27 9.87
N PRO A 184 -5.14 2.42 10.73
CA PRO A 184 -5.61 1.31 11.59
C PRO A 184 -6.01 0.05 10.82
N GLU A 185 -6.59 0.19 9.63
CA GLU A 185 -7.01 -0.92 8.79
C GLU A 185 -5.79 -1.65 8.19
N LEU A 186 -4.82 -0.91 7.69
CA LEU A 186 -3.57 -1.47 7.17
C LEU A 186 -2.76 -2.14 8.27
N ASP A 187 -2.74 -1.60 9.49
CA ASP A 187 -2.05 -2.19 10.65
C ASP A 187 -2.57 -3.59 10.98
N VAL A 188 -3.89 -3.81 10.90
CA VAL A 188 -4.49 -5.14 11.10
C VAL A 188 -3.98 -6.13 10.06
N VAL A 189 -3.97 -5.73 8.78
CA VAL A 189 -3.49 -6.57 7.68
C VAL A 189 -1.99 -6.84 7.79
N LEU A 190 -1.20 -5.82 8.15
CA LEU A 190 0.24 -5.94 8.35
C LEU A 190 0.56 -6.90 9.49
N LYS A 191 -0.13 -6.79 10.63
CA LYS A 191 0.02 -7.72 11.76
C LYS A 191 -0.27 -9.16 11.36
N TYR A 192 -1.35 -9.37 10.61
CA TYR A 192 -1.69 -10.69 10.07
C TYR A 192 -0.59 -11.22 9.14
N ALA A 193 -0.14 -10.44 8.17
CA ALA A 193 0.89 -10.84 7.23
C ALA A 193 2.22 -11.16 7.91
N LYS A 194 2.67 -10.32 8.86
CA LYS A 194 3.87 -10.57 9.68
C LYS A 194 3.81 -11.90 10.40
N SER A 195 2.67 -12.22 11.01
CA SER A 195 2.46 -13.47 11.74
C SER A 195 2.45 -14.68 10.81
N ARG A 196 1.83 -14.57 9.62
CA ARG A 196 1.70 -15.70 8.68
C ARG A 196 3.03 -16.20 8.14
N ILE A 197 3.96 -15.31 7.86
CA ILE A 197 5.29 -15.67 7.32
C ILE A 197 6.39 -15.63 8.39
N ASN A 198 6.06 -15.41 9.66
CA ASN A 198 7.04 -15.27 10.75
C ASN A 198 8.12 -14.21 10.43
N ALA A 199 7.72 -13.02 9.97
CA ALA A 199 8.61 -11.98 9.44
C ALA A 199 9.77 -11.62 10.38
N ASP A 200 9.50 -11.55 11.69
CA ASP A 200 10.52 -11.23 12.71
C ASP A 200 11.57 -12.35 12.88
N THR A 201 11.19 -13.59 12.71
CA THR A 201 12.13 -14.73 12.73
C THR A 201 12.93 -14.77 11.44
N LEU A 202 12.26 -14.61 10.31
CA LEU A 202 12.90 -14.63 8.99
C LEU A 202 13.99 -13.54 8.88
N VAL A 203 13.73 -12.30 9.29
CA VAL A 203 14.74 -11.24 9.22
C VAL A 203 15.94 -11.53 10.13
N ARG A 204 15.71 -12.11 11.32
CA ARG A 204 16.81 -12.54 12.21
C ARG A 204 17.65 -13.65 11.61
N GLU A 205 17.03 -14.63 10.96
CA GLU A 205 17.74 -15.70 10.24
C GLU A 205 18.54 -15.14 9.06
N MET A 206 17.96 -14.21 8.29
CA MET A 206 18.67 -13.52 7.22
C MET A 206 19.91 -12.77 7.76
N MET A 207 19.81 -12.08 8.88
CA MET A 207 20.96 -11.43 9.55
C MET A 207 22.01 -12.45 9.99
N ALA A 208 21.59 -13.57 10.58
CA ALA A 208 22.51 -14.62 11.04
C ALA A 208 23.29 -15.31 9.90
N THR A 209 22.76 -15.29 8.67
CA THR A 209 23.47 -15.89 7.51
C THR A 209 24.65 -15.05 7.01
N GLY A 210 24.82 -13.82 7.51
CA GLY A 210 25.83 -12.86 7.05
C GLY A 210 25.62 -12.37 5.61
N LYS A 211 24.46 -12.67 5.00
CA LYS A 211 24.10 -12.14 3.66
C LYS A 211 23.66 -10.70 3.78
N PRO A 212 23.98 -9.86 2.80
CA PRO A 212 23.49 -8.48 2.77
C PRO A 212 21.96 -8.46 2.81
N LEU A 213 21.39 -7.70 3.75
CA LEU A 213 19.96 -7.45 3.78
C LEU A 213 19.58 -6.44 2.71
N SER A 214 18.36 -6.53 2.20
CA SER A 214 17.77 -5.46 1.42
C SER A 214 17.63 -4.19 2.28
N LYS A 215 17.46 -3.03 1.64
CA LYS A 215 17.19 -1.78 2.37
C LYS A 215 15.92 -1.89 3.23
N ALA A 216 14.86 -2.53 2.73
CA ALA A 216 13.62 -2.73 3.46
C ALA A 216 13.79 -3.69 4.65
N ALA A 217 14.46 -4.83 4.46
CA ALA A 217 14.75 -5.79 5.53
C ALA A 217 15.62 -5.16 6.64
N MET A 218 16.62 -4.37 6.27
CA MET A 218 17.46 -3.63 7.23
C MET A 218 16.63 -2.62 8.03
N ALA A 219 15.86 -1.77 7.37
CA ALA A 219 14.99 -0.80 8.02
C ALA A 219 13.99 -1.49 8.96
N TYR A 220 13.37 -2.58 8.50
CA TYR A 220 12.46 -3.38 9.32
C TYR A 220 13.13 -3.97 10.56
N SER A 221 14.34 -4.50 10.43
CA SER A 221 15.10 -5.04 11.57
C SER A 221 15.40 -3.96 12.60
N LEU A 222 15.79 -2.79 12.15
CA LEU A 222 16.06 -1.63 13.00
C LEU A 222 14.80 -1.12 13.72
N LEU A 223 13.64 -1.12 13.06
CA LEU A 223 12.36 -0.75 13.68
C LEU A 223 12.00 -1.65 14.87
N ASN A 224 12.33 -2.93 14.80
CA ASN A 224 11.97 -3.93 15.81
C ASN A 224 13.11 -4.21 16.81
N ALA A 225 14.31 -3.65 16.62
CA ALA A 225 15.45 -3.81 17.53
C ALA A 225 15.18 -3.12 18.87
N SER A 226 15.63 -3.73 19.98
CA SER A 226 15.64 -3.05 21.27
C SER A 226 16.64 -1.89 21.28
N VAL A 227 16.45 -0.91 22.16
CA VAL A 227 17.43 0.18 22.35
C VAL A 227 18.83 -0.37 22.62
N ALA A 228 18.92 -1.40 23.48
CA ALA A 228 20.20 -2.02 23.82
C ALA A 228 20.88 -2.68 22.61
N ASP A 229 20.10 -3.26 21.68
CA ASP A 229 20.64 -3.88 20.47
C ASP A 229 21.01 -2.84 19.42
N LEU A 230 20.21 -1.79 19.23
CA LEU A 230 20.55 -0.67 18.36
C LEU A 230 21.90 -0.01 18.74
N LEU A 231 22.13 0.13 20.06
CA LEU A 231 23.36 0.75 20.56
C LEU A 231 24.62 -0.12 20.35
N LYS A 232 24.46 -1.42 20.08
CA LYS A 232 25.57 -2.34 19.78
C LYS A 232 25.91 -2.43 18.30
N LEU A 233 25.00 -1.96 17.41
CA LEU A 233 25.21 -2.05 15.97
C LEU A 233 26.30 -1.09 15.50
N ASP A 234 27.00 -1.50 14.41
CA ASP A 234 27.95 -0.63 13.71
C ASP A 234 27.23 0.62 13.19
N ARG A 235 27.90 1.76 13.35
CA ARG A 235 27.33 3.06 13.00
C ARG A 235 27.20 3.23 11.48
N SER A 236 25.97 3.41 11.04
CA SER A 236 25.60 3.67 9.64
C SER A 236 24.49 4.70 9.60
N GLU A 237 24.21 5.26 8.43
CA GLU A 237 23.12 6.22 8.24
C GLU A 237 21.79 5.68 8.81
N ALA A 238 21.42 4.45 8.43
CA ALA A 238 20.17 3.81 8.88
C ALA A 238 20.14 3.57 10.40
N VAL A 239 21.28 3.21 11.03
CA VAL A 239 21.38 3.03 12.48
C VAL A 239 21.25 4.37 13.19
N TYR A 240 21.88 5.44 12.69
CA TYR A 240 21.72 6.78 13.26
C TYR A 240 20.26 7.25 13.18
N GLU A 241 19.61 7.09 12.03
CA GLU A 241 18.18 7.42 11.86
C GLU A 241 17.30 6.63 12.84
N ALA A 242 17.55 5.33 12.98
CA ALA A 242 16.82 4.48 13.92
C ALA A 242 17.01 4.91 15.37
N ILE A 243 18.23 5.27 15.80
CA ILE A 243 18.52 5.79 17.15
C ILE A 243 17.78 7.11 17.37
N LEU A 244 17.88 8.05 16.42
CA LEU A 244 17.24 9.36 16.53
C LEU A 244 15.70 9.26 16.54
N SER A 245 15.11 8.19 16.01
CA SER A 245 13.65 7.97 15.99
C SER A 245 13.09 7.36 17.28
N ARG A 246 13.92 6.91 18.22
CA ARG A 246 13.50 6.19 19.42
C ARG A 246 13.36 7.09 20.64
N GLN A 247 12.46 6.68 21.54
CA GLN A 247 12.37 7.23 22.89
C GLN A 247 13.38 6.56 23.83
N ASN A 248 13.67 7.22 24.96
CA ASN A 248 14.51 6.69 26.02
C ASN A 248 15.93 6.30 25.58
N ILE A 249 16.47 6.99 24.60
CA ILE A 249 17.87 6.86 24.17
C ILE A 249 18.77 7.72 25.07
N PRO A 250 19.93 7.21 25.52
CA PRO A 250 20.91 8.02 26.26
C PRO A 250 21.32 9.26 25.45
N ALA A 251 21.40 10.44 26.11
CA ALA A 251 21.72 11.71 25.44
C ALA A 251 23.05 11.67 24.67
N SER A 252 24.05 10.91 25.16
CA SER A 252 25.31 10.69 24.47
C SER A 252 25.15 10.00 23.13
N ALA A 253 24.32 8.97 23.04
CA ALA A 253 24.05 8.23 21.82
C ALA A 253 23.20 9.05 20.82
N MET A 254 22.23 9.84 21.33
CA MET A 254 21.47 10.78 20.50
C MET A 254 22.39 11.83 19.87
N ARG A 255 23.31 12.43 20.66
CA ARG A 255 24.27 13.42 20.18
C ARG A 255 25.25 12.82 19.16
N GLU A 256 25.78 11.63 19.44
CA GLU A 256 26.62 10.88 18.51
C GLU A 256 25.88 10.67 17.18
N SER A 257 24.62 10.19 17.24
CA SER A 257 23.84 9.89 16.07
C SER A 257 23.49 11.14 15.25
N LEU A 258 23.13 12.24 15.92
CA LEU A 258 22.86 13.50 15.23
C LEU A 258 24.08 14.02 14.49
N ASN A 259 25.25 14.00 15.14
CA ASN A 259 26.51 14.46 14.52
C ASN A 259 26.97 13.51 13.41
N GLY A 260 26.86 12.18 13.60
CA GLY A 260 27.22 11.19 12.60
C GLY A 260 26.36 11.29 11.35
N LEU A 261 25.04 11.40 11.53
CA LEU A 261 24.11 11.56 10.41
C LEU A 261 24.31 12.90 9.69
N ALA A 262 24.50 13.98 10.43
CA ALA A 262 24.78 15.30 9.87
C ALA A 262 26.08 15.30 9.03
N GLY A 263 27.12 14.59 9.49
CA GLY A 263 28.38 14.40 8.76
C GLY A 263 28.18 13.61 7.46
N ILE A 264 27.40 12.53 7.47
CA ILE A 264 27.10 11.75 6.27
C ILE A 264 26.31 12.58 5.26
N GLN A 265 25.28 13.31 5.71
CA GLN A 265 24.42 14.13 4.88
C GLN A 265 25.03 15.49 4.51
N LYS A 266 26.21 15.82 5.05
CA LYS A 266 26.92 17.10 4.85
C LYS A 266 26.08 18.32 5.20
N VAL A 267 25.31 18.22 6.27
CA VAL A 267 24.48 19.31 6.82
C VAL A 267 24.94 19.66 8.23
N LYS A 268 24.52 20.82 8.74
CA LYS A 268 24.79 21.17 10.13
C LYS A 268 23.88 20.36 11.08
N PRO A 269 24.36 19.88 12.25
CA PRO A 269 23.56 19.16 13.22
C PRO A 269 22.28 19.88 13.62
N LEU A 270 22.34 21.20 13.83
CA LEU A 270 21.16 22.03 14.14
C LEU A 270 20.10 21.98 13.02
N SER A 271 20.54 22.12 11.75
CA SER A 271 19.62 22.06 10.62
C SER A 271 18.97 20.69 10.48
N LEU A 272 19.73 19.62 10.73
CA LEU A 272 19.20 18.26 10.74
C LEU A 272 18.18 18.05 11.86
N ALA A 273 18.49 18.48 13.09
CA ALA A 273 17.59 18.38 14.23
C ALA A 273 16.26 19.09 13.94
N LEU A 274 16.31 20.33 13.45
CA LEU A 274 15.12 21.08 13.06
C LEU A 274 14.30 20.39 11.96
N ASN A 275 14.97 19.88 10.92
CA ASN A 275 14.29 19.14 9.84
C ASN A 275 13.55 17.91 10.39
N LEU A 276 14.18 17.17 11.30
CA LEU A 276 13.57 15.98 11.92
C LEU A 276 12.36 16.35 12.79
N ILE A 277 12.46 17.43 13.59
CA ILE A 277 11.38 17.91 14.44
C ILE A 277 10.21 18.40 13.58
N GLU A 278 10.46 19.24 12.58
CA GLU A 278 9.44 19.77 11.66
C GLU A 278 8.72 18.64 10.89
N SER A 279 9.49 17.65 10.42
CA SER A 279 8.92 16.48 9.73
C SER A 279 7.99 15.67 10.63
N ARG A 280 8.36 15.50 11.90
CA ARG A 280 7.52 14.78 12.89
C ARG A 280 6.28 15.56 13.26
N ASP A 281 6.42 16.86 13.50
CA ASP A 281 5.27 17.73 13.78
C ASP A 281 4.27 17.73 12.64
N ALA A 282 4.75 17.84 11.39
CA ALA A 282 3.91 17.74 10.20
C ALA A 282 3.15 16.41 10.12
N ALA A 283 3.83 15.30 10.49
CA ALA A 283 3.25 13.95 10.51
C ALA A 283 2.37 13.66 11.73
N GLY A 284 2.30 14.55 12.73
CA GLY A 284 1.61 14.31 14.01
C GLY A 284 2.28 13.23 14.87
N GLN A 285 3.58 12.99 14.70
CA GLN A 285 4.37 11.94 15.37
C GLN A 285 5.42 12.55 16.28
N VAL A 286 5.03 13.35 17.26
CA VAL A 286 5.99 14.07 18.12
C VAL A 286 6.52 13.23 19.29
N SER A 287 5.91 12.10 19.60
CA SER A 287 6.43 11.19 20.62
C SER A 287 7.86 10.75 20.26
N GLY A 288 8.86 11.16 21.08
CA GLY A 288 10.30 10.93 20.88
C GLY A 288 11.09 12.15 20.43
N SER A 289 10.48 13.32 20.33
CA SER A 289 11.18 14.57 20.03
C SER A 289 11.93 15.15 21.24
N ASP A 290 11.59 14.76 22.48
CA ASP A 290 12.22 15.27 23.71
C ASP A 290 13.75 15.25 23.66
N GLY A 291 14.33 14.14 23.22
CA GLY A 291 15.77 14.01 23.05
C GLY A 291 16.36 14.96 22.00
N LEU A 292 15.63 15.22 20.90
CA LEU A 292 16.05 16.17 19.87
C LEU A 292 15.89 17.61 20.34
N LEU A 293 14.81 17.93 21.08
CA LEU A 293 14.60 19.25 21.67
C LEU A 293 15.69 19.58 22.70
N GLN A 294 16.08 18.62 23.52
CA GLN A 294 17.20 18.77 24.45
C GLN A 294 18.50 19.05 23.72
N LEU A 295 18.79 18.35 22.63
CA LEU A 295 19.98 18.59 21.80
C LEU A 295 19.95 19.93 21.08
N LEU A 296 18.77 20.49 20.78
CA LEU A 296 18.63 21.85 20.25
C LEU A 296 19.20 22.89 21.20
N VAL A 297 18.84 22.80 22.46
CA VAL A 297 19.28 23.76 23.52
C VAL A 297 20.80 23.71 23.73
N GLU A 298 21.44 22.58 23.43
CA GLU A 298 22.90 22.41 23.54
C GLU A 298 23.67 23.01 22.35
N GLN A 299 23.00 23.49 21.31
CA GLN A 299 23.67 24.02 20.13
C GLN A 299 24.27 25.41 20.38
N PRO A 300 25.36 25.79 19.67
CA PRO A 300 26.00 27.11 19.82
C PRO A 300 25.01 28.25 19.61
N ALA A 301 25.02 29.24 20.50
CA ALA A 301 24.14 30.41 20.45
C ALA A 301 24.19 31.17 19.10
N THR A 302 25.33 31.15 18.43
CA THR A 302 25.52 31.75 17.09
C THR A 302 24.72 31.02 16.00
N ASP A 303 24.58 29.71 16.11
CA ASP A 303 23.82 28.89 15.15
C ASP A 303 22.32 28.94 15.50
N LEU A 304 21.96 28.94 16.78
CA LEU A 304 20.56 29.16 17.21
C LEU A 304 20.01 30.50 16.74
N LYS A 305 20.81 31.59 16.82
CA LYS A 305 20.40 32.90 16.28
C LYS A 305 20.08 32.88 14.80
N LYS A 306 20.79 32.05 14.00
CA LYS A 306 20.55 31.91 12.55
C LYS A 306 19.29 31.10 12.24
N ALA A 307 18.88 30.25 13.15
CA ALA A 307 17.69 29.38 13.02
C ALA A 307 16.48 29.95 13.77
N ARG A 308 16.57 31.18 14.29
CA ARG A 308 15.55 31.80 15.14
C ARG A 308 14.14 31.72 14.55
N ASP A 309 13.98 32.12 13.30
CA ASP A 309 12.66 32.17 12.65
C ASP A 309 11.99 30.78 12.59
N ARG A 310 12.79 29.72 12.38
CA ARG A 310 12.30 28.33 12.37
C ARG A 310 11.89 27.87 13.76
N ILE A 311 12.69 28.19 14.76
CA ILE A 311 12.42 27.84 16.16
C ILE A 311 11.18 28.58 16.67
N GLU A 312 11.05 29.89 16.38
CA GLU A 312 9.87 30.67 16.71
C GLU A 312 8.61 30.14 16.00
N ASN A 313 8.73 29.70 14.75
CA ASN A 313 7.59 29.11 14.04
C ASN A 313 7.16 27.78 14.68
N LEU A 314 8.08 26.91 15.10
CA LEU A 314 7.76 25.68 15.83
C LEU A 314 7.11 25.98 17.17
N ALA A 315 7.62 26.99 17.93
CA ALA A 315 7.07 27.38 19.20
C ALA A 315 5.66 27.98 19.12
N LEU A 316 5.35 28.71 18.05
CA LEU A 316 4.06 29.38 17.85
C LEU A 316 3.01 28.50 17.18
N ASN A 317 3.42 27.68 16.19
CA ASN A 317 2.53 26.97 15.28
C ASN A 317 2.65 25.44 15.38
N GLY A 318 3.60 24.91 16.18
CA GLY A 318 3.76 23.48 16.39
C GLY A 318 2.49 22.84 16.96
N LYS A 319 2.13 21.66 16.43
CA LYS A 319 0.92 20.93 16.83
C LYS A 319 1.03 20.38 18.26
N GLU A 320 2.22 20.07 18.71
CA GLU A 320 2.47 19.44 20.02
C GLU A 320 2.76 20.47 21.12
N ALA A 321 2.28 20.16 22.34
CA ALA A 321 2.45 21.04 23.49
C ALA A 321 3.93 21.26 23.89
N GLU A 322 4.75 20.24 23.70
CA GLU A 322 6.19 20.26 24.02
C GLU A 322 6.96 21.23 23.09
N LEU A 323 6.58 21.35 21.83
CA LEU A 323 7.17 22.33 20.89
C LEU A 323 6.89 23.79 21.30
N ARG A 324 5.79 24.01 22.01
CA ARG A 324 5.43 25.37 22.49
C ARG A 324 6.19 25.79 23.72
N GLN A 325 7.06 24.93 24.26
CA GLN A 325 7.95 25.23 25.40
C GLN A 325 9.36 25.65 24.96
N LEU A 326 9.64 25.63 23.65
CA LEU A 326 10.87 26.15 23.04
C LEU A 326 10.94 27.68 23.14
#